data_411d6068de4bd2ba2611f3367bcadc18
#
_entry.id   411d6068de4bd2ba2611f3367bcadc18
#
_cell.length_a   1.000
_cell.length_b   1.000
_cell.length_c   1.000
_cell.angle_alpha   90.00
_cell.angle_beta   90.00
_cell.angle_gamma   90.00
#
_symmetry.space_group_name_H-M   'P 1'
#
loop_
_entity.id
_entity.type
_entity.pdbx_description
1 polymer ?
#
loop_
_entity_poly.entity_id
_entity_poly.type
_entity_poly.pdbx_seq_one_letter_code
_entity_poly.pdbx_strand_id
1 'polypeptide(L)'
;MRRIFGKTIVELAERDPQLVLLVGDVEQNMDEFKKRFPNRFFNLGLCEQTMIGIAAGMALEGLRPVVYSVTPFVIERPFEQVKLDIDQQNVPVLLIGYSDYPTHGPTHNPLNVKGLAALFKNIVSYFPENSEETQRAMIEAFEGGKPSFISMRRDKNL
;
A
#
# COMPACT_ATOMS: atom_id res chain seq x y z
N MET A 1 -9.00 -10.75 -1.43
CA MET A 1 -8.80 -9.35 -0.98
C MET A 1 -8.44 -8.36 -2.10
N ARG A 2 -7.68 -8.72 -3.16
CA ARG A 2 -7.33 -7.78 -4.26
C ARG A 2 -8.54 -7.12 -4.97
N ARG A 3 -9.65 -7.83 -5.14
CA ARG A 3 -10.86 -7.24 -5.74
C ARG A 3 -11.47 -6.16 -4.84
N ILE A 4 -11.52 -6.40 -3.53
CA ILE A 4 -12.03 -5.40 -2.60
C ILE A 4 -11.09 -4.20 -2.50
N PHE A 5 -9.77 -4.41 -2.57
CA PHE A 5 -8.82 -3.32 -2.68
C PHE A 5 -9.14 -2.40 -3.87
N GLY A 6 -9.28 -2.99 -5.10
CA GLY A 6 -9.60 -2.21 -6.29
C GLY A 6 -10.90 -1.40 -6.19
N LYS A 7 -11.93 -1.97 -5.54
CA LYS A 7 -13.20 -1.28 -5.29
C LYS A 7 -13.02 -0.15 -4.27
N THR A 8 -12.43 -0.46 -3.13
CA THR A 8 -12.29 0.48 -2.02
C THR A 8 -11.39 1.67 -2.37
N ILE A 9 -10.32 1.46 -3.15
CA ILE A 9 -9.44 2.56 -3.56
C ILE A 9 -10.17 3.57 -4.48
N VAL A 10 -11.10 3.11 -5.30
CA VAL A 10 -11.97 3.97 -6.12
C VAL A 10 -12.91 4.77 -5.22
N GLU A 11 -13.58 4.13 -4.25
CA GLU A 11 -14.48 4.78 -3.30
C GLU A 11 -13.77 5.87 -2.48
N LEU A 12 -12.54 5.59 -2.03
CA LEU A 12 -11.71 6.57 -1.31
C LEU A 12 -11.30 7.74 -2.21
N ALA A 13 -10.92 7.47 -3.46
CA ALA A 13 -10.52 8.51 -4.41
C ALA A 13 -11.67 9.42 -4.86
N GLU A 14 -12.93 8.94 -4.79
CA GLU A 14 -14.12 9.76 -5.00
C GLU A 14 -14.32 10.78 -3.88
N ARG A 15 -13.99 10.39 -2.65
CA ARG A 15 -14.18 11.21 -1.46
C ARG A 15 -13.03 12.18 -1.22
N ASP A 16 -11.82 11.81 -1.63
CA ASP A 16 -10.62 12.62 -1.41
C ASP A 16 -9.88 12.88 -2.73
N PRO A 17 -9.89 14.13 -3.23
CA PRO A 17 -9.19 14.49 -4.46
C PRO A 17 -7.66 14.47 -4.33
N GLN A 18 -7.12 14.47 -3.11
CA GLN A 18 -5.68 14.40 -2.85
C GLN A 18 -5.14 12.96 -2.94
N LEU A 19 -6.02 11.94 -2.94
CA LEU A 19 -5.58 10.56 -3.06
C LEU A 19 -4.91 10.32 -4.41
N VAL A 20 -3.67 9.82 -4.38
CA VAL A 20 -2.90 9.33 -5.55
C VAL A 20 -2.50 7.88 -5.32
N LEU A 21 -2.53 7.08 -6.39
CA LEU A 21 -2.17 5.67 -6.35
C LEU A 21 -0.86 5.42 -7.10
N LEU A 22 0.14 4.93 -6.38
CA LEU A 22 1.44 4.52 -6.92
C LEU A 22 1.53 3.00 -6.90
N VAL A 23 1.92 2.39 -8.00
CA VAL A 23 2.08 0.93 -8.10
C VAL A 23 3.46 0.55 -8.61
N GLY A 24 3.99 -0.56 -8.10
CA GLY A 24 5.23 -1.18 -8.55
C GLY A 24 4.94 -2.37 -9.46
N ASP A 25 4.58 -2.12 -10.72
CA ASP A 25 4.31 -3.12 -11.77
C ASP A 25 3.20 -4.15 -11.44
N VAL A 26 2.33 -3.84 -10.49
CA VAL A 26 1.20 -4.71 -10.09
C VAL A 26 -0.10 -3.94 -10.29
N GLU A 27 -0.82 -4.23 -11.38
CA GLU A 27 -2.01 -3.45 -11.80
C GLU A 27 -3.34 -4.22 -11.75
N GLN A 28 -3.36 -5.43 -11.18
CA GLN A 28 -4.59 -6.23 -11.16
C GLN A 28 -5.69 -5.53 -10.35
N ASN A 29 -6.89 -5.45 -10.95
CA ASN A 29 -8.10 -4.80 -10.41
C ASN A 29 -8.00 -3.27 -10.26
N MET A 30 -7.19 -2.61 -11.08
CA MET A 30 -7.03 -1.14 -11.07
C MET A 30 -7.60 -0.44 -12.29
N ASP A 31 -8.22 -1.18 -13.21
CA ASP A 31 -8.74 -0.62 -14.47
C ASP A 31 -9.76 0.49 -14.24
N GLU A 32 -10.65 0.31 -13.25
CA GLU A 32 -11.64 1.33 -12.89
C GLU A 32 -10.98 2.59 -12.33
N PHE A 33 -9.97 2.45 -11.46
CA PHE A 33 -9.23 3.60 -10.94
C PHE A 33 -8.50 4.35 -12.06
N LYS A 34 -7.79 3.63 -12.94
CA LYS A 34 -7.07 4.20 -14.09
C LYS A 34 -8.00 4.96 -15.03
N LYS A 35 -9.18 4.40 -15.30
CA LYS A 35 -10.20 5.01 -16.17
C LYS A 35 -10.77 6.29 -15.57
N ARG A 36 -11.05 6.30 -14.27
CA ARG A 36 -11.73 7.42 -13.60
C ARG A 36 -10.77 8.51 -13.14
N PHE A 37 -9.55 8.14 -12.77
CA PHE A 37 -8.56 9.04 -12.19
C PHE A 37 -7.19 8.93 -12.87
N PRO A 38 -7.10 9.09 -14.21
CA PRO A 38 -5.86 8.84 -14.97
C PRO A 38 -4.69 9.71 -14.51
N ASN A 39 -4.95 10.93 -14.03
CA ASN A 39 -3.91 11.84 -13.54
C ASN A 39 -3.49 11.59 -12.08
N ARG A 40 -4.08 10.59 -11.43
CA ARG A 40 -3.79 10.20 -10.05
C ARG A 40 -3.30 8.75 -9.93
N PHE A 41 -2.98 8.12 -11.06
CA PHE A 41 -2.43 6.77 -11.15
C PHE A 41 -1.02 6.80 -11.74
N PHE A 42 -0.06 6.23 -11.01
CA PHE A 42 1.34 6.20 -11.41
C PHE A 42 1.89 4.77 -11.28
N ASN A 43 2.22 4.14 -12.41
CA ASN A 43 3.00 2.92 -12.40
C ASN A 43 4.49 3.28 -12.53
N LEU A 44 5.25 3.04 -11.48
CA LEU A 44 6.66 3.37 -11.40
C LEU A 44 7.59 2.20 -11.76
N GLY A 45 7.02 1.04 -12.11
CA GLY A 45 7.79 -0.14 -12.43
C GLY A 45 8.48 -0.75 -11.21
N LEU A 46 9.59 -1.44 -11.44
CA LEU A 46 10.33 -2.20 -10.41
C LEU A 46 11.41 -1.34 -9.73
N CYS A 47 11.01 -0.22 -9.13
CA CYS A 47 11.90 0.72 -8.44
C CYS A 47 11.31 1.15 -7.08
N GLU A 48 11.11 0.21 -6.20
CA GLU A 48 10.33 0.36 -4.98
C GLU A 48 10.95 1.41 -4.01
N GLN A 49 12.27 1.49 -3.91
CA GLN A 49 12.93 2.52 -3.10
C GLN A 49 12.58 3.93 -3.59
N THR A 50 12.63 4.14 -4.91
CA THR A 50 12.24 5.42 -5.53
C THR A 50 10.74 5.68 -5.32
N MET A 51 9.90 4.65 -5.45
CA MET A 51 8.45 4.76 -5.25
C MET A 51 8.11 5.23 -3.82
N ILE A 52 8.78 4.71 -2.80
CA ILE A 52 8.60 5.14 -1.42
C ILE A 52 9.03 6.60 -1.22
N GLY A 53 10.21 7.00 -1.74
CA GLY A 53 10.67 8.39 -1.67
C GLY A 53 9.73 9.38 -2.38
N ILE A 54 9.19 9.00 -3.56
CA ILE A 54 8.18 9.80 -4.27
C ILE A 54 6.91 9.93 -3.43
N ALA A 55 6.42 8.81 -2.85
CA ALA A 55 5.23 8.84 -2.00
C ALA A 55 5.43 9.76 -0.78
N ALA A 56 6.59 9.70 -0.14
CA ALA A 56 6.91 10.58 0.98
C ALA A 56 6.90 12.06 0.56
N GLY A 57 7.55 12.41 -0.56
CA GLY A 57 7.56 13.76 -1.11
C GLY A 57 6.14 14.26 -1.44
N MET A 58 5.31 13.42 -2.07
CA MET A 58 3.91 13.74 -2.36
C MET A 58 3.10 14.00 -1.08
N ALA A 59 3.34 13.21 -0.02
CA ALA A 59 2.66 13.40 1.26
C ALA A 59 3.07 14.70 1.95
N LEU A 60 4.34 15.10 1.87
CA LEU A 60 4.83 16.38 2.38
C LEU A 60 4.21 17.58 1.65
N GLU A 61 3.87 17.43 0.37
CA GLU A 61 3.16 18.44 -0.43
C GLU A 61 1.62 18.39 -0.26
N GLY A 62 1.12 17.61 0.69
CA GLY A 62 -0.31 17.56 1.05
C GLY A 62 -1.14 16.58 0.24
N LEU A 63 -0.54 15.76 -0.61
CA LEU A 63 -1.23 14.65 -1.26
C LEU A 63 -1.42 13.47 -0.28
N ARG A 64 -2.29 12.54 -0.65
CA ARG A 64 -2.61 11.33 0.12
C ARG A 64 -2.19 10.08 -0.67
N PRO A 65 -0.88 9.73 -0.66
CA PRO A 65 -0.38 8.62 -1.46
C PRO A 65 -0.80 7.26 -0.88
N VAL A 66 -1.26 6.40 -1.78
CA VAL A 66 -1.43 4.96 -1.54
C VAL A 66 -0.43 4.23 -2.42
N VAL A 67 0.44 3.45 -1.82
CA VAL A 67 1.46 2.64 -2.50
C VAL A 67 0.99 1.19 -2.51
N TYR A 68 0.97 0.55 -3.67
CA TYR A 68 0.56 -0.84 -3.80
C TYR A 68 1.56 -1.68 -4.60
N SER A 69 1.95 -2.81 -4.04
CA SER A 69 2.73 -3.85 -4.71
C SER A 69 2.62 -5.19 -3.95
N VAL A 70 3.55 -6.12 -4.18
CA VAL A 70 3.72 -7.34 -3.37
C VAL A 70 4.32 -6.98 -2.02
N THR A 71 3.93 -7.66 -0.94
CA THR A 71 4.35 -7.33 0.43
C THR A 71 5.88 -7.18 0.60
N PRO A 72 6.75 -8.12 0.14
CA PRO A 72 8.19 -7.91 0.21
C PRO A 72 8.66 -6.63 -0.50
N PHE A 73 7.98 -6.25 -1.59
CA PHE A 73 8.36 -5.09 -2.38
C PHE A 73 7.91 -3.75 -1.79
N VAL A 74 6.99 -3.81 -0.84
CA VAL A 74 6.51 -2.62 -0.12
C VAL A 74 7.26 -2.40 1.19
N ILE A 75 7.73 -3.45 1.86
CA ILE A 75 8.29 -3.35 3.21
C ILE A 75 9.71 -3.91 3.39
N GLU A 76 10.10 -4.94 2.61
CA GLU A 76 11.45 -5.54 2.76
C GLU A 76 12.46 -4.87 1.84
N ARG A 77 12.15 -4.78 0.54
CA ARG A 77 13.07 -4.22 -0.46
C ARG A 77 13.36 -2.73 -0.22
N PRO A 78 12.37 -1.87 0.06
CA PRO A 78 12.58 -0.46 0.38
C PRO A 78 12.63 -0.18 1.90
N PHE A 79 13.10 -1.14 2.71
CA PHE A 79 13.03 -1.04 4.18
C PHE A 79 13.62 0.25 4.72
N GLU A 80 14.78 0.68 4.21
CA GLU A 80 15.44 1.90 4.67
C GLU A 80 14.59 3.13 4.34
N GLN A 81 14.04 3.22 3.11
CA GLN A 81 13.18 4.33 2.70
C GLN A 81 11.88 4.36 3.51
N VAL A 82 11.25 3.21 3.75
CA VAL A 82 10.07 3.12 4.62
C VAL A 82 10.39 3.63 6.03
N LYS A 83 11.54 3.23 6.59
CA LYS A 83 12.01 3.67 7.90
C LYS A 83 12.26 5.17 7.96
N LEU A 84 13.02 5.71 6.99
CA LEU A 84 13.49 7.09 7.03
C LEU A 84 12.45 8.08 6.50
N ASP A 85 11.83 7.74 5.35
CA ASP A 85 11.01 8.71 4.62
C ASP A 85 9.54 8.65 5.06
N ILE A 86 9.05 7.51 5.53
CA ILE A 86 7.65 7.34 5.97
C ILE A 86 7.54 7.33 7.49
N ASP A 87 8.22 6.38 8.15
CA ASP A 87 8.06 6.17 9.60
C ASP A 87 8.62 7.34 10.41
N GLN A 88 9.89 7.71 10.19
CA GLN A 88 10.52 8.78 10.99
C GLN A 88 9.94 10.16 10.70
N GLN A 89 9.58 10.44 9.44
CA GLN A 89 8.92 11.70 9.09
C GLN A 89 7.43 11.71 9.47
N ASN A 90 6.85 10.57 9.82
CA ASN A 90 5.45 10.41 10.23
C ASN A 90 4.46 11.00 9.21
N VAL A 91 4.72 10.76 7.92
CA VAL A 91 3.90 11.27 6.81
C VAL A 91 2.74 10.33 6.45
N PRO A 92 1.56 10.83 6.05
CA PRO A 92 0.35 10.04 5.84
C PRO A 92 0.38 9.23 4.52
N VAL A 93 1.29 8.28 4.42
CA VAL A 93 1.36 7.33 3.30
C VAL A 93 0.72 6.01 3.71
N LEU A 94 -0.18 5.49 2.87
CA LEU A 94 -0.78 4.17 3.05
C LEU A 94 -0.03 3.14 2.18
N LEU A 95 0.72 2.27 2.83
CA LEU A 95 1.47 1.17 2.21
C LEU A 95 0.60 -0.09 2.18
N ILE A 96 0.35 -0.65 1.01
CA ILE A 96 -0.46 -1.87 0.87
C ILE A 96 0.33 -2.94 0.11
N GLY A 97 0.56 -4.06 0.79
CA GLY A 97 1.23 -5.22 0.23
C GLY A 97 0.30 -6.41 0.03
N TYR A 98 0.48 -7.17 -1.04
CA TYR A 98 -0.16 -8.48 -1.21
C TYR A 98 0.88 -9.58 -1.01
N SER A 99 0.64 -10.53 -0.09
CA SER A 99 1.64 -11.47 0.40
C SER A 99 1.52 -12.91 -0.13
N ASP A 100 0.45 -13.26 -0.85
CA ASP A 100 0.22 -14.63 -1.31
C ASP A 100 0.72 -14.88 -2.75
N TYR A 101 2.05 -14.93 -2.91
CA TYR A 101 2.71 -15.32 -4.16
C TYR A 101 3.70 -16.48 -3.96
N PRO A 102 3.28 -17.62 -3.39
CA PRO A 102 4.21 -18.71 -3.02
C PRO A 102 4.93 -19.36 -4.20
N THR A 103 4.39 -19.21 -5.42
CA THR A 103 4.93 -19.84 -6.62
C THR A 103 5.90 -18.96 -7.42
N HIS A 104 6.14 -17.71 -6.99
CA HIS A 104 6.93 -16.73 -7.73
C HIS A 104 8.39 -16.64 -7.26
N GLY A 105 8.85 -17.62 -6.49
CA GLY A 105 10.23 -17.69 -6.00
C GLY A 105 10.49 -16.88 -4.72
N PRO A 106 11.72 -16.92 -4.20
CA PRO A 106 12.07 -16.40 -2.89
C PRO A 106 11.86 -14.88 -2.74
N THR A 107 11.97 -14.11 -3.82
CA THR A 107 11.78 -12.65 -3.79
C THR A 107 10.33 -12.22 -3.53
N HIS A 108 9.36 -13.10 -3.80
CA HIS A 108 7.93 -12.84 -3.59
C HIS A 108 7.40 -13.41 -2.27
N ASN A 109 8.21 -14.20 -1.58
CA ASN A 109 7.85 -14.79 -0.30
C ASN A 109 8.27 -13.86 0.84
N PRO A 110 7.33 -13.24 1.56
CA PRO A 110 7.68 -12.35 2.65
C PRO A 110 8.29 -13.14 3.83
N LEU A 111 9.22 -12.50 4.52
CA LEU A 111 9.72 -12.95 5.80
C LEU A 111 8.63 -12.86 6.89
N ASN A 112 9.03 -12.71 8.14
CA ASN A 112 8.09 -12.41 9.23
C ASN A 112 7.57 -10.97 9.10
N VAL A 113 6.52 -10.78 8.31
CA VAL A 113 5.94 -9.45 8.04
C VAL A 113 5.51 -8.72 9.31
N LYS A 114 4.93 -9.45 10.28
CA LYS A 114 4.53 -8.85 11.58
C LYS A 114 5.74 -8.39 12.37
N GLY A 115 6.81 -9.17 12.36
CA GLY A 115 8.07 -8.81 13.02
C GLY A 115 8.74 -7.61 12.38
N LEU A 116 8.77 -7.53 11.04
CA LEU A 116 9.30 -6.37 10.32
C LEU A 116 8.46 -5.10 10.59
N ALA A 117 7.15 -5.22 10.52
CA ALA A 117 6.25 -4.10 10.79
C ALA A 117 6.37 -3.56 12.22
N ALA A 118 6.64 -4.43 13.19
CA ALA A 118 6.85 -4.04 14.59
C ALA A 118 8.13 -3.23 14.85
N LEU A 119 9.04 -3.14 13.88
CA LEU A 119 10.23 -2.30 13.99
C LEU A 119 9.96 -0.82 13.75
N PHE A 120 8.85 -0.48 13.10
CA PHE A 120 8.43 0.90 12.86
C PHE A 120 7.68 1.46 14.08
N LYS A 121 7.90 2.74 14.38
CA LYS A 121 7.34 3.40 15.58
C LYS A 121 6.02 4.10 15.31
N ASN A 122 5.89 4.70 14.13
CA ASN A 122 4.76 5.55 13.77
C ASN A 122 3.79 4.86 12.79
N ILE A 123 4.25 3.83 12.04
CA ILE A 123 3.43 3.10 11.08
C ILE A 123 2.42 2.20 11.81
N VAL A 124 1.15 2.47 11.60
CA VAL A 124 0.05 1.60 12.08
C VAL A 124 -0.12 0.42 11.12
N SER A 125 -0.05 -0.80 11.63
CA SER A 125 -0.02 -2.01 10.78
C SER A 125 -1.28 -2.86 10.93
N TYR A 126 -1.84 -3.29 9.80
CA TYR A 126 -3.05 -4.09 9.68
C TYR A 126 -2.76 -5.41 8.94
N PHE A 127 -3.34 -6.50 9.44
CA PHE A 127 -3.18 -7.85 8.89
C PHE A 127 -4.54 -8.52 8.68
N PRO A 128 -5.36 -8.01 7.76
CA PRO A 128 -6.72 -8.52 7.54
C PRO A 128 -6.70 -9.96 7.05
N GLU A 129 -7.69 -10.76 7.49
CA GLU A 129 -7.81 -12.16 7.13
C GLU A 129 -8.85 -12.44 6.03
N ASN A 130 -9.72 -11.46 5.73
CA ASN A 130 -10.77 -11.55 4.72
C ASN A 130 -11.02 -10.21 4.03
N SER A 131 -11.91 -10.20 3.04
CA SER A 131 -12.22 -9.02 2.24
C SER A 131 -12.90 -7.91 3.05
N GLU A 132 -13.77 -8.24 4.00
CA GLU A 132 -14.46 -7.26 4.84
C GLU A 132 -13.48 -6.52 5.75
N GLU A 133 -12.60 -7.27 6.42
CA GLU A 133 -11.53 -6.70 7.23
C GLU A 133 -10.56 -5.84 6.40
N THR A 134 -10.26 -6.26 5.16
CA THR A 134 -9.42 -5.47 4.24
C THR A 134 -10.07 -4.12 3.96
N GLN A 135 -11.36 -4.08 3.65
CA GLN A 135 -12.07 -2.83 3.40
C GLN A 135 -12.05 -1.91 4.62
N ARG A 136 -12.36 -2.44 5.80
CA ARG A 136 -12.32 -1.68 7.06
C ARG A 136 -10.93 -1.12 7.34
N ALA A 137 -9.90 -1.96 7.24
CA ALA A 137 -8.51 -1.53 7.44
C ALA A 137 -8.09 -0.43 6.48
N MET A 138 -8.47 -0.51 5.20
CA MET A 138 -8.18 0.52 4.21
C MET A 138 -8.84 1.87 4.56
N ILE A 139 -10.11 1.83 4.94
CA ILE A 139 -10.86 3.05 5.30
C ILE A 139 -10.26 3.66 6.57
N GLU A 140 -10.09 2.86 7.63
CA GLU A 140 -9.53 3.30 8.91
C GLU A 140 -8.12 3.88 8.75
N ALA A 141 -7.24 3.18 8.03
CA ALA A 141 -5.87 3.63 7.79
C ALA A 141 -5.83 4.93 6.99
N PHE A 142 -6.66 5.05 5.95
CA PHE A 142 -6.72 6.25 5.12
C PHE A 142 -7.30 7.44 5.88
N GLU A 143 -8.44 7.27 6.55
CA GLU A 143 -9.10 8.35 7.31
C GLU A 143 -8.30 8.76 8.55
N GLY A 144 -7.54 7.85 9.14
CA GLY A 144 -6.69 8.10 10.30
C GLY A 144 -5.54 9.09 10.06
N GLY A 145 -5.16 9.32 8.80
CA GLY A 145 -4.16 10.33 8.42
C GLY A 145 -2.76 10.09 8.98
N LYS A 146 -2.43 8.83 9.31
CA LYS A 146 -1.11 8.40 9.81
C LYS A 146 -0.44 7.49 8.79
N PRO A 147 0.90 7.37 8.83
CA PRO A 147 1.58 6.33 8.07
C PRO A 147 1.00 4.97 8.45
N SER A 148 0.62 4.19 7.46
CA SER A 148 -0.04 2.91 7.69
C SER A 148 0.43 1.83 6.73
N PHE A 149 0.42 0.59 7.20
CA PHE A 149 0.78 -0.58 6.40
C PHE A 149 -0.30 -1.65 6.48
N ILE A 150 -0.74 -2.16 5.34
CA ILE A 150 -1.70 -3.27 5.25
C ILE A 150 -1.06 -4.42 4.50
N SER A 151 -0.97 -5.59 5.13
CA SER A 151 -0.54 -6.83 4.46
C SER A 151 -1.74 -7.69 4.12
N MET A 152 -2.16 -7.64 2.86
CA MET A 152 -3.28 -8.43 2.35
C MET A 152 -2.85 -9.85 1.98
N ARG A 153 -3.79 -10.79 2.04
CA ARG A 153 -3.64 -12.18 1.62
C ARG A 153 -4.74 -12.59 0.64
N ARG A 154 -4.66 -13.83 0.18
CA ARG A 154 -5.80 -14.46 -0.50
C ARG A 154 -6.94 -14.59 0.52
N ASP A 155 -8.15 -14.25 0.10
CA ASP A 155 -9.33 -14.48 0.93
C ASP A 155 -9.56 -16.00 1.03
N LYS A 156 -9.59 -16.50 2.25
CA LYS A 156 -9.76 -17.92 2.52
C LYS A 156 -11.18 -18.43 2.23
N ASN A 157 -12.11 -17.50 2.07
CA ASN A 157 -13.53 -17.78 1.85
C ASN A 157 -13.94 -17.71 0.37
N LEU A 158 -12.94 -17.55 -0.55
CA LEU A 158 -13.16 -17.44 -2.00
C LEU A 158 -12.40 -18.51 -2.78
#